data_c6dba1aac81d7d63e8cf95858874d7a9
#
_entry.id   c6dba1aac81d7d63e8cf95858874d7a9
#
_cell.length_a   1.000
_cell.length_b   1.000
_cell.length_c   1.000
_cell.angle_alpha   90.00
_cell.angle_beta   90.00
_cell.angle_gamma   90.00
#
_symmetry.space_group_name_H-M   'P 1'
#
loop_
_entity.id
_entity.type
_entity.pdbx_description
1 polymer ?
#
loop_
_entity_poly.entity_id
_entity_poly.type
_entity_poly.pdbx_seq_one_letter_code
_entity_poly.pdbx_strand_id
1 'polypeptide(L)'
;MIVRRPSAIFAALVAVLAVAASGCGGSAVAVPELTSLTQIAQKSSATDTARFALTLEMTVPGADRKLSFSAEGGFDTPAKRAQLTFDLSSFAELFKSLGSSFGGKVEGELGSPDDWKLEAIRDGETTYIRFPLIAKQLPAGKTWIKGDAKDLSSADAGRLSQFGSFAGTDPRDIFGVLKAVSGSIESVGSEKIRGVETSHYRATVDTAKLEQLVPAGERQSLGSLGETAKQAGLTELPLDVWIDADQRVAKLSVDVDAKQPGSDAAVKASLVVELYDYGVPLDLELPPADQVVDAATLKKTP
;
A
#
# COMPACT_ATOMS: atom_id res chain seq x y z
N MET A 1 90.27 11.64 14.99
CA MET A 1 89.23 11.84 14.03
C MET A 1 87.97 11.23 14.62
N ILE A 2 87.11 12.06 15.15
CA ILE A 2 85.97 11.67 15.99
C ILE A 2 84.71 11.90 15.19
N VAL A 3 84.02 10.83 14.88
CA VAL A 3 82.69 10.89 14.26
C VAL A 3 81.61 10.82 15.36
N ARG A 4 80.96 11.92 15.63
CA ARG A 4 79.86 12.01 16.56
C ARG A 4 78.58 11.69 15.79
N ARG A 5 77.80 10.72 16.27
CA ARG A 5 76.41 10.45 15.93
C ARG A 5 75.49 11.43 16.67
N PRO A 6 74.49 12.08 16.05
CA PRO A 6 73.44 12.70 16.78
C PRO A 6 72.19 11.78 16.87
N SER A 7 71.75 11.76 18.01
CA SER A 7 70.63 11.23 18.79
C SER A 7 69.27 11.06 18.09
N ALA A 8 68.74 9.90 18.35
CA ALA A 8 67.36 9.51 18.20
C ALA A 8 66.43 10.20 19.22
N ILE A 9 65.81 11.35 18.89
CA ILE A 9 64.74 12.01 19.69
C ILE A 9 63.77 12.72 18.77
N PHE A 10 63.43 12.18 17.62
CA PHE A 10 62.36 12.78 16.76
C PHE A 10 61.37 11.77 16.17
N ALA A 11 61.20 10.62 16.82
CA ALA A 11 60.30 9.56 16.33
C ALA A 11 59.17 9.20 17.32
N ALA A 12 58.75 10.12 18.19
CA ALA A 12 57.73 9.82 19.20
C ALA A 12 56.60 10.85 19.29
N LEU A 13 56.30 11.60 18.22
CA LEU A 13 55.22 12.63 18.26
C LEU A 13 54.33 12.64 17.01
N VAL A 14 54.18 11.53 16.28
CA VAL A 14 53.22 11.41 15.14
C VAL A 14 52.25 10.25 15.30
N ALA A 15 52.22 9.59 16.46
CA ALA A 15 51.36 8.41 16.69
C ALA A 15 50.13 8.65 17.59
N VAL A 16 49.65 9.89 17.80
CA VAL A 16 48.50 10.19 18.69
C VAL A 16 47.39 11.04 18.01
N LEU A 17 47.32 11.07 16.70
CA LEU A 17 46.24 11.81 16.01
C LEU A 17 45.46 10.98 14.99
N ALA A 18 45.35 9.66 15.19
CA ALA A 18 44.58 8.75 14.33
C ALA A 18 43.51 7.94 15.07
N VAL A 19 42.99 8.42 16.22
CA VAL A 19 41.92 7.75 16.98
C VAL A 19 40.85 8.77 17.41
N ALA A 20 40.30 9.52 16.47
CA ALA A 20 39.12 10.34 16.72
C ALA A 20 38.23 10.52 15.48
N ALA A 21 38.10 9.48 14.65
CA ALA A 21 37.15 9.43 13.56
C ALA A 21 36.37 8.11 13.53
N SER A 22 36.19 7.46 14.69
CA SER A 22 35.17 6.42 14.87
C SER A 22 33.88 7.07 15.43
N GLY A 23 33.41 8.10 14.75
CA GLY A 23 32.10 8.69 14.96
C GLY A 23 31.08 7.88 14.20
N CYS A 24 30.10 7.36 14.94
CA CYS A 24 28.78 6.89 14.48
C CYS A 24 28.81 5.99 13.25
N GLY A 25 29.20 4.76 13.44
CA GLY A 25 28.91 3.69 12.50
C GLY A 25 27.43 3.33 12.56
N GLY A 26 26.58 4.13 11.95
CA GLY A 26 25.35 3.63 11.41
C GLY A 26 25.77 2.58 10.39
N SER A 27 25.35 1.32 10.57
CA SER A 27 25.55 0.28 9.57
C SER A 27 24.86 0.74 8.30
N ALA A 28 25.63 1.30 7.36
CA ALA A 28 25.13 1.61 6.03
C ALA A 28 24.68 0.27 5.45
N VAL A 29 23.39 0.07 5.37
CA VAL A 29 22.83 -1.07 4.64
C VAL A 29 23.32 -0.90 3.20
N ALA A 30 23.96 -1.96 2.67
CA ALA A 30 24.49 -1.91 1.31
C ALA A 30 23.38 -1.53 0.33
N VAL A 31 23.68 -0.64 -0.61
CA VAL A 31 22.72 -0.24 -1.67
C VAL A 31 22.25 -1.50 -2.39
N PRO A 32 20.94 -1.79 -2.40
CA PRO A 32 20.46 -2.97 -3.07
C PRO A 32 20.62 -2.82 -4.59
N GLU A 33 21.12 -3.87 -5.23
CA GLU A 33 21.05 -4.02 -6.67
C GLU A 33 19.64 -4.44 -7.09
N LEU A 34 19.30 -4.36 -8.39
CA LEU A 34 17.99 -4.78 -8.92
C LEU A 34 17.60 -6.20 -8.49
N THR A 35 18.57 -7.11 -8.48
CA THR A 35 18.38 -8.50 -8.00
C THR A 35 18.04 -8.53 -6.51
N SER A 36 18.62 -7.63 -5.72
CA SER A 36 18.34 -7.52 -4.28
C SER A 36 16.92 -7.04 -3.99
N LEU A 37 16.37 -6.11 -4.78
CA LEU A 37 14.95 -5.68 -4.63
C LEU A 37 13.98 -6.83 -4.86
N THR A 38 14.26 -7.71 -5.83
CA THR A 38 13.46 -8.92 -6.03
C THR A 38 13.54 -9.86 -4.82
N GLN A 39 14.71 -10.03 -4.22
CA GLN A 39 14.88 -10.83 -3.00
C GLN A 39 14.17 -10.20 -1.80
N ILE A 40 14.24 -8.88 -1.66
CA ILE A 40 13.52 -8.12 -0.62
C ILE A 40 12.01 -8.30 -0.79
N ALA A 41 11.50 -8.21 -2.03
CA ALA A 41 10.10 -8.48 -2.33
C ALA A 41 9.69 -9.91 -1.94
N GLN A 42 10.51 -10.91 -2.28
CA GLN A 42 10.26 -12.31 -1.91
C GLN A 42 10.27 -12.50 -0.39
N LYS A 43 11.25 -11.92 0.30
CA LYS A 43 11.37 -12.03 1.77
C LYS A 43 10.18 -11.38 2.48
N SER A 44 9.77 -10.21 2.03
CA SER A 44 8.59 -9.51 2.57
C SER A 44 7.30 -10.30 2.31
N SER A 45 7.15 -10.88 1.10
CA SER A 45 5.98 -11.70 0.75
C SER A 45 5.93 -13.05 1.48
N ALA A 46 7.08 -13.59 1.87
CA ALA A 46 7.20 -14.88 2.57
C ALA A 46 6.89 -14.80 4.07
N THR A 47 6.62 -13.61 4.59
CA THR A 47 6.30 -13.44 6.01
C THR A 47 4.90 -13.99 6.31
N ASP A 48 4.79 -14.74 7.40
CA ASP A 48 3.55 -15.41 7.80
C ASP A 48 2.46 -14.40 8.17
N THR A 49 2.82 -13.36 8.92
CA THR A 49 1.90 -12.31 9.37
C THR A 49 2.52 -10.94 9.20
N ALA A 50 1.69 -9.95 8.87
CA ALA A 50 2.05 -8.54 8.95
C ALA A 50 0.78 -7.68 9.03
N ARG A 51 0.95 -6.44 9.51
CA ARG A 51 -0.03 -5.36 9.36
C ARG A 51 0.38 -4.46 8.22
N PHE A 52 -0.59 -3.79 7.64
CA PHE A 52 -0.34 -2.78 6.61
C PHE A 52 -1.27 -1.59 6.79
N ALA A 53 -0.80 -0.44 6.31
CA ALA A 53 -1.60 0.76 6.12
C ALA A 53 -1.35 1.27 4.71
N LEU A 54 -2.41 1.67 4.03
CA LEU A 54 -2.38 2.25 2.69
C LEU A 54 -3.05 3.63 2.74
N THR A 55 -2.42 4.62 2.11
CA THR A 55 -3.01 5.93 1.89
C THR A 55 -2.87 6.27 0.40
N LEU A 56 -3.99 6.63 -0.22
CA LEU A 56 -4.03 7.14 -1.58
C LEU A 56 -4.59 8.56 -1.53
N GLU A 57 -3.79 9.52 -1.95
CA GLU A 57 -4.23 10.90 -2.15
C GLU A 57 -4.27 11.21 -3.64
N MET A 58 -5.29 11.93 -4.09
CA MET A 58 -5.37 12.41 -5.46
C MET A 58 -6.00 13.79 -5.53
N THR A 59 -5.52 14.59 -6.48
CA THR A 59 -6.12 15.89 -6.78
C THR A 59 -7.14 15.72 -7.90
N VAL A 60 -8.36 16.20 -7.66
CA VAL A 60 -9.41 16.16 -8.70
C VAL A 60 -9.19 17.37 -9.63
N PRO A 61 -9.01 17.16 -10.95
CA PRO A 61 -8.86 18.26 -11.90
C PRO A 61 -10.08 19.17 -11.87
N GLY A 62 -9.84 20.50 -11.77
CA GLY A 62 -10.91 21.50 -11.75
C GLY A 62 -11.65 21.64 -10.41
N ALA A 63 -11.31 20.85 -9.42
CA ALA A 63 -11.72 21.07 -8.04
C ALA A 63 -10.45 21.32 -7.23
N ASP A 64 -10.34 22.44 -6.50
CA ASP A 64 -9.23 22.71 -5.57
C ASP A 64 -9.28 21.76 -4.33
N ARG A 65 -9.51 20.48 -4.56
CA ARG A 65 -9.73 19.49 -3.53
C ARG A 65 -8.85 18.27 -3.73
N LYS A 66 -8.32 17.78 -2.63
CA LYS A 66 -7.68 16.49 -2.53
C LYS A 66 -8.71 15.46 -2.06
N LEU A 67 -8.75 14.30 -2.72
CA LEU A 67 -9.41 13.10 -2.20
C LEU A 67 -8.35 12.26 -1.50
N SER A 68 -8.68 11.80 -0.32
CA SER A 68 -7.82 10.90 0.45
C SER A 68 -8.61 9.63 0.79
N PHE A 69 -8.00 8.50 0.51
CA PHE A 69 -8.50 7.17 0.86
C PHE A 69 -7.48 6.52 1.74
N SER A 70 -7.91 5.86 2.80
CA SER A 70 -7.02 5.05 3.62
C SER A 70 -7.56 3.65 3.77
N ALA A 71 -6.64 2.71 3.96
CA ALA A 71 -6.96 1.34 4.31
C ALA A 71 -5.97 0.84 5.34
N GLU A 72 -6.45 0.09 6.31
CA GLU A 72 -5.63 -0.55 7.32
C GLU A 72 -6.05 -2.01 7.46
N GLY A 73 -5.10 -2.88 7.74
CA GLY A 73 -5.41 -4.29 7.87
C GLY A 73 -4.23 -5.14 8.28
N GLY A 74 -4.42 -6.44 8.15
CA GLY A 74 -3.38 -7.43 8.37
C GLY A 74 -3.71 -8.75 7.68
N PHE A 75 -2.70 -9.58 7.52
CA PHE A 75 -2.83 -10.91 6.97
C PHE A 75 -2.11 -11.95 7.83
N ASP A 76 -2.67 -13.15 7.88
CA ASP A 76 -2.10 -14.35 8.47
C ASP A 76 -2.13 -15.46 7.41
N THR A 77 -0.96 -15.73 6.82
CA THR A 77 -0.81 -16.66 5.70
C THR A 77 -1.05 -18.11 6.13
N PRO A 78 -0.49 -18.61 7.24
CA PRO A 78 -0.79 -19.94 7.75
C PRO A 78 -2.27 -20.18 8.02
N ALA A 79 -2.95 -19.20 8.61
CA ALA A 79 -4.39 -19.27 8.87
C ALA A 79 -5.24 -19.01 7.60
N LYS A 80 -4.64 -18.56 6.50
CA LYS A 80 -5.31 -18.11 5.27
C LYS A 80 -6.34 -16.99 5.54
N ARG A 81 -6.04 -16.10 6.46
CA ARG A 81 -6.89 -15.00 6.88
C ARG A 81 -6.30 -13.66 6.53
N ALA A 82 -7.16 -12.71 6.21
CA ALA A 82 -6.82 -11.31 6.07
C ALA A 82 -8.01 -10.45 6.51
N GLN A 83 -7.71 -9.30 7.07
CA GLN A 83 -8.71 -8.29 7.42
C GLN A 83 -8.28 -6.95 6.86
N LEU A 84 -9.25 -6.16 6.41
CA LEU A 84 -9.02 -4.88 5.77
C LEU A 84 -10.19 -3.96 6.11
N THR A 85 -9.88 -2.72 6.49
CA THR A 85 -10.84 -1.64 6.66
C THR A 85 -10.46 -0.50 5.73
N PHE A 86 -11.37 -0.13 4.82
CA PHE A 86 -11.23 1.04 3.97
C PHE A 86 -12.03 2.21 4.54
N ASP A 87 -11.41 3.38 4.60
CA ASP A 87 -12.09 4.64 4.85
C ASP A 87 -12.35 5.37 3.52
N LEU A 88 -13.62 5.46 3.16
CA LEU A 88 -14.11 6.09 1.95
C LEU A 88 -14.83 7.42 2.25
N SER A 89 -14.68 7.97 3.45
CA SER A 89 -15.41 9.17 3.91
C SER A 89 -15.18 10.39 3.03
N SER A 90 -14.01 10.50 2.38
CA SER A 90 -13.72 11.58 1.42
C SER A 90 -14.65 11.57 0.21
N PHE A 91 -15.22 10.42 -0.18
CA PHE A 91 -16.25 10.36 -1.21
C PHE A 91 -17.56 11.01 -0.74
N ALA A 92 -17.94 10.83 0.52
CA ALA A 92 -19.13 11.48 1.07
C ALA A 92 -19.03 13.00 0.94
N GLU A 93 -17.87 13.56 1.26
CA GLU A 93 -17.63 15.00 1.14
C GLU A 93 -17.64 15.47 -0.31
N LEU A 94 -17.08 14.69 -1.24
CA LEU A 94 -17.15 14.98 -2.66
C LEU A 94 -18.59 14.98 -3.16
N PHE A 95 -19.38 13.95 -2.83
CA PHE A 95 -20.79 13.85 -3.23
C PHE A 95 -21.62 14.99 -2.64
N LYS A 96 -21.41 15.37 -1.39
CA LYS A 96 -22.05 16.56 -0.78
C LYS A 96 -21.76 17.83 -1.59
N SER A 97 -20.50 18.03 -1.99
CA SER A 97 -20.11 19.21 -2.72
C SER A 97 -20.67 19.24 -4.14
N LEU A 98 -20.69 18.11 -4.83
CA LEU A 98 -21.26 17.98 -6.17
C LEU A 98 -22.78 18.11 -6.13
N GLY A 99 -23.45 17.48 -5.16
CA GLY A 99 -24.90 17.55 -4.98
C GLY A 99 -25.39 18.98 -4.76
N SER A 100 -24.69 19.78 -3.99
CA SER A 100 -25.00 21.20 -3.81
C SER A 100 -24.87 22.00 -5.12
N SER A 101 -23.93 21.63 -6.00
CA SER A 101 -23.72 22.28 -7.31
C SER A 101 -24.78 21.89 -8.34
N PHE A 102 -25.41 20.72 -8.19
CA PHE A 102 -26.48 20.24 -9.09
C PHE A 102 -27.90 20.46 -8.54
N GLY A 103 -28.07 21.22 -7.44
CA GLY A 103 -29.38 21.54 -6.85
C GLY A 103 -30.08 20.35 -6.18
N GLY A 104 -29.39 19.25 -5.92
CA GLY A 104 -29.92 18.07 -5.27
C GLY A 104 -29.82 18.14 -3.75
N LYS A 105 -30.88 17.75 -3.03
CA LYS A 105 -30.86 17.51 -1.59
C LYS A 105 -30.19 16.17 -1.30
N VAL A 106 -28.86 16.10 -1.30
CA VAL A 106 -28.12 14.87 -1.06
C VAL A 106 -27.78 14.69 0.44
N GLU A 107 -28.02 15.72 1.27
CA GLU A 107 -27.57 15.74 2.68
C GLU A 107 -28.16 14.65 3.59
N GLY A 108 -29.36 14.11 3.27
CA GLY A 108 -30.02 13.09 4.10
C GLY A 108 -29.66 11.64 3.74
N GLU A 109 -29.13 11.39 2.56
CA GLU A 109 -28.92 10.03 2.03
C GLU A 109 -27.48 9.50 2.21
N LEU A 110 -26.51 10.38 2.49
CA LEU A 110 -25.09 10.01 2.54
C LEU A 110 -24.64 9.45 3.88
N GLY A 111 -25.48 9.49 4.92
CA GLY A 111 -25.12 8.96 6.24
C GLY A 111 -24.00 9.74 6.95
N SER A 112 -23.43 9.12 7.97
CA SER A 112 -22.27 9.61 8.73
C SER A 112 -20.94 9.18 8.08
N PRO A 113 -19.79 9.77 8.43
CA PRO A 113 -18.48 9.29 7.98
C PRO A 113 -18.24 7.80 8.27
N ASP A 114 -18.74 7.27 9.37
CA ASP A 114 -18.60 5.86 9.71
C ASP A 114 -19.40 4.93 8.78
N ASP A 115 -20.47 5.42 8.14
CA ASP A 115 -21.21 4.68 7.13
C ASP A 115 -20.40 4.43 5.86
N TRP A 116 -19.28 5.14 5.69
CA TRP A 116 -18.34 5.02 4.56
C TRP A 116 -17.12 4.15 4.85
N LYS A 117 -17.11 3.46 5.98
CA LYS A 117 -16.08 2.45 6.27
C LYS A 117 -16.51 1.10 5.75
N LEU A 118 -15.74 0.58 4.80
CA LEU A 118 -15.93 -0.77 4.28
C LEU A 118 -14.97 -1.71 5.01
N GLU A 119 -15.50 -2.76 5.59
CA GLU A 119 -14.71 -3.82 6.22
C GLU A 119 -14.79 -5.09 5.39
N ALA A 120 -13.66 -5.75 5.20
CA ALA A 120 -13.55 -7.03 4.55
C ALA A 120 -12.71 -8.00 5.38
N ILE A 121 -13.19 -9.21 5.53
CA ILE A 121 -12.46 -10.30 6.19
C ILE A 121 -12.45 -11.49 5.24
N ARG A 122 -11.26 -11.99 4.95
CA ARG A 122 -11.06 -13.24 4.19
C ARG A 122 -10.73 -14.37 5.16
N ASP A 123 -11.39 -15.51 5.00
CA ASP A 123 -11.12 -16.76 5.69
C ASP A 123 -11.11 -17.92 4.66
N GLY A 124 -9.92 -18.32 4.25
CA GLY A 124 -9.73 -19.22 3.12
C GLY A 124 -10.25 -18.63 1.80
N GLU A 125 -11.27 -19.27 1.23
CA GLU A 125 -11.93 -18.82 -0.02
C GLU A 125 -13.15 -17.95 0.25
N THR A 126 -13.61 -17.85 1.51
CA THR A 126 -14.78 -17.07 1.89
C THR A 126 -14.36 -15.64 2.24
N THR A 127 -15.05 -14.67 1.68
CA THR A 127 -14.91 -13.25 2.01
C THR A 127 -16.19 -12.76 2.68
N TYR A 128 -16.03 -12.05 3.78
CA TYR A 128 -17.08 -11.34 4.49
C TYR A 128 -16.91 -9.86 4.25
N ILE A 129 -17.97 -9.16 3.88
CA ILE A 129 -17.95 -7.73 3.61
C ILE A 129 -19.03 -7.06 4.46
N ARG A 130 -18.66 -5.97 5.13
CA ARG A 130 -19.57 -5.04 5.79
C ARG A 130 -19.38 -3.65 5.20
N PHE A 131 -20.48 -3.09 4.70
CA PHE A 131 -20.52 -1.71 4.27
C PHE A 131 -21.83 -1.09 4.76
N PRO A 132 -21.79 -0.22 5.79
CA PRO A 132 -22.98 0.29 6.45
C PRO A 132 -23.98 0.95 5.51
N LEU A 133 -23.54 1.63 4.45
CA LEU A 133 -24.43 2.25 3.46
C LEU A 133 -25.42 1.27 2.82
N ILE A 134 -25.01 0.01 2.65
CA ILE A 134 -25.89 -1.03 2.07
C ILE A 134 -26.52 -1.93 3.13
N ALA A 135 -26.05 -1.87 4.38
CA ALA A 135 -26.57 -2.71 5.45
C ALA A 135 -28.09 -2.52 5.65
N LYS A 136 -28.60 -1.31 5.38
CA LYS A 136 -30.03 -1.01 5.43
C LYS A 136 -30.88 -1.77 4.37
N GLN A 137 -30.24 -2.33 3.35
CA GLN A 137 -30.88 -3.11 2.27
C GLN A 137 -30.82 -4.62 2.56
N LEU A 138 -30.11 -5.03 3.61
CA LEU A 138 -30.00 -6.43 4.02
C LEU A 138 -31.21 -6.87 4.86
N PRO A 139 -31.49 -8.17 4.95
CA PRO A 139 -32.50 -8.70 5.87
C PRO A 139 -32.26 -8.23 7.30
N ALA A 140 -33.33 -8.07 8.08
CA ALA A 140 -33.29 -7.55 9.45
C ALA A 140 -32.23 -8.28 10.31
N GLY A 141 -31.39 -7.50 11.00
CA GLY A 141 -30.32 -8.01 11.85
C GLY A 141 -29.04 -8.43 11.11
N LYS A 142 -29.00 -8.35 9.75
CA LYS A 142 -27.82 -8.66 8.96
C LYS A 142 -27.03 -7.39 8.65
N THR A 143 -25.70 -7.47 8.86
CA THR A 143 -24.76 -6.36 8.60
C THR A 143 -23.58 -6.79 7.74
N TRP A 144 -23.38 -8.10 7.60
CA TRP A 144 -22.32 -8.73 6.83
C TRP A 144 -22.87 -9.57 5.69
N ILE A 145 -22.21 -9.51 4.55
CA ILE A 145 -22.45 -10.41 3.41
C ILE A 145 -21.25 -11.33 3.28
N LYS A 146 -21.47 -12.63 3.16
CA LYS A 146 -20.40 -13.60 2.86
C LYS A 146 -20.61 -14.23 1.49
N GLY A 147 -19.49 -14.60 0.87
CA GLY A 147 -19.51 -15.35 -0.40
C GLY A 147 -18.08 -15.60 -0.87
N ASP A 148 -17.92 -16.41 -1.90
CA ASP A 148 -16.69 -16.46 -2.67
C ASP A 148 -16.59 -15.27 -3.64
N ALA A 149 -15.44 -15.09 -4.29
CA ALA A 149 -15.21 -13.97 -5.22
C ALA A 149 -16.24 -13.96 -6.36
N LYS A 150 -16.71 -15.14 -6.82
CA LYS A 150 -17.69 -15.28 -7.89
C LYS A 150 -19.09 -14.86 -7.42
N ASP A 151 -19.47 -15.28 -6.23
CA ASP A 151 -20.76 -14.94 -5.66
C ASP A 151 -20.87 -13.46 -5.35
N LEU A 152 -19.83 -12.87 -4.78
CA LEU A 152 -19.77 -11.44 -4.49
C LEU A 152 -19.76 -10.58 -5.77
N SER A 153 -19.12 -11.04 -6.85
CA SER A 153 -19.11 -10.32 -8.14
C SER A 153 -20.43 -10.39 -8.90
N SER A 154 -21.21 -11.45 -8.70
CA SER A 154 -22.47 -11.71 -9.44
C SER A 154 -23.73 -11.30 -8.67
N ALA A 155 -23.62 -10.90 -7.41
CA ALA A 155 -24.76 -10.38 -6.65
C ALA A 155 -25.25 -9.06 -7.29
N ASP A 156 -26.57 -8.79 -7.20
CA ASP A 156 -27.18 -7.47 -7.49
C ASP A 156 -26.56 -6.33 -6.66
N ALA A 157 -25.70 -6.70 -5.76
CA ALA A 157 -24.63 -5.90 -5.20
C ALA A 157 -23.64 -5.36 -6.27
N GLY A 158 -24.10 -5.10 -7.53
CA GLY A 158 -23.23 -4.57 -8.60
C GLY A 158 -22.44 -3.31 -8.25
N ARG A 159 -22.84 -2.65 -7.17
CA ARG A 159 -22.04 -1.62 -6.49
C ARG A 159 -20.99 -2.20 -5.56
N LEU A 160 -21.15 -3.43 -5.04
CA LEU A 160 -20.16 -4.11 -4.19
C LEU A 160 -19.12 -4.86 -5.00
N SER A 161 -19.39 -5.22 -6.25
CA SER A 161 -18.40 -5.94 -7.08
C SER A 161 -17.11 -5.13 -7.28
N GLN A 162 -17.23 -3.80 -7.33
CA GLN A 162 -16.06 -2.91 -7.39
C GLN A 162 -15.25 -2.95 -6.09
N PHE A 163 -15.92 -3.08 -4.94
CA PHE A 163 -15.25 -3.18 -3.64
C PHE A 163 -14.82 -4.62 -3.30
N GLY A 164 -15.56 -5.62 -3.80
CA GLY A 164 -15.22 -7.05 -3.65
C GLY A 164 -13.89 -7.41 -4.29
N SER A 165 -13.51 -6.71 -5.36
CA SER A 165 -12.22 -6.89 -5.99
C SER A 165 -11.07 -6.44 -5.08
N PHE A 166 -11.22 -5.36 -4.33
CA PHE A 166 -10.23 -4.93 -3.33
C PHE A 166 -10.15 -5.88 -2.14
N ALA A 167 -11.29 -6.41 -1.69
CA ALA A 167 -11.35 -7.35 -0.58
C ALA A 167 -10.71 -8.72 -0.89
N GLY A 168 -10.67 -9.10 -2.18
CA GLY A 168 -10.02 -10.33 -2.66
C GLY A 168 -8.53 -10.18 -2.96
N THR A 169 -7.98 -8.97 -2.98
CA THR A 169 -6.57 -8.72 -3.29
C THR A 169 -5.69 -9.12 -2.11
N ASP A 170 -4.63 -9.85 -2.39
CA ASP A 170 -3.61 -10.15 -1.38
C ASP A 170 -2.75 -8.88 -1.17
N PRO A 171 -2.66 -8.35 0.07
CA PRO A 171 -1.86 -7.15 0.33
C PRO A 171 -0.38 -7.31 -0.08
N ARG A 172 0.10 -8.56 -0.19
CA ARG A 172 1.48 -8.87 -0.60
C ARG A 172 1.73 -8.65 -2.08
N ASP A 173 0.68 -8.55 -2.90
CA ASP A 173 0.81 -8.31 -4.35
C ASP A 173 1.51 -6.99 -4.65
N ILE A 174 1.43 -6.03 -3.71
CA ILE A 174 2.14 -4.74 -3.82
C ILE A 174 3.66 -4.91 -3.97
N PHE A 175 4.24 -5.98 -3.43
CA PHE A 175 5.66 -6.27 -3.61
C PHE A 175 6.02 -6.61 -5.07
N GLY A 176 5.03 -6.93 -5.90
CA GLY A 176 5.23 -7.13 -7.33
C GLY A 176 5.80 -5.89 -8.02
N VAL A 177 5.54 -4.70 -7.52
CA VAL A 177 6.08 -3.44 -8.05
C VAL A 177 7.61 -3.42 -8.03
N LEU A 178 8.24 -4.03 -7.02
CA LEU A 178 9.69 -4.10 -6.90
C LEU A 178 10.34 -4.96 -7.98
N LYS A 179 9.61 -5.90 -8.57
CA LYS A 179 10.07 -6.72 -9.70
C LYS A 179 10.06 -5.96 -11.03
N ALA A 180 9.26 -4.90 -11.12
CA ALA A 180 9.16 -4.05 -12.30
C ALA A 180 10.15 -2.88 -12.29
N VAL A 181 10.97 -2.76 -11.24
CA VAL A 181 12.02 -1.73 -11.16
C VAL A 181 12.97 -1.86 -12.34
N SER A 182 13.32 -0.74 -12.93
CA SER A 182 14.26 -0.60 -14.05
C SER A 182 15.28 0.50 -13.75
N GLY A 183 16.44 0.40 -14.38
CA GLY A 183 17.50 1.40 -14.22
C GLY A 183 18.26 1.30 -12.89
N SER A 184 18.84 2.42 -12.47
CA SER A 184 19.63 2.52 -11.24
C SER A 184 18.77 2.70 -10.01
N ILE A 185 19.25 2.20 -8.88
CA ILE A 185 18.68 2.43 -7.55
C ILE A 185 19.58 3.43 -6.86
N GLU A 186 19.01 4.52 -6.37
CA GLU A 186 19.70 5.58 -5.65
C GLU A 186 19.46 5.44 -4.15
N SER A 187 20.54 5.48 -3.35
CA SER A 187 20.42 5.60 -1.90
C SER A 187 20.13 7.06 -1.53
N VAL A 188 19.01 7.30 -0.90
CA VAL A 188 18.56 8.64 -0.47
C VAL A 188 19.03 8.94 0.96
N GLY A 189 19.11 7.91 1.81
CA GLY A 189 19.49 8.06 3.20
C GLY A 189 18.82 7.03 4.10
N SER A 190 18.61 7.40 5.36
CA SER A 190 17.88 6.57 6.33
C SER A 190 16.93 7.42 7.16
N GLU A 191 15.80 6.83 7.51
CA GLU A 191 14.79 7.43 8.39
C GLU A 191 14.02 6.37 9.16
N LYS A 192 13.28 6.80 10.18
CA LYS A 192 12.42 5.91 10.96
C LYS A 192 11.02 5.86 10.38
N ILE A 193 10.58 4.64 10.03
CA ILE A 193 9.19 4.37 9.70
C ILE A 193 8.54 3.64 10.88
N ARG A 194 7.51 4.22 11.46
CA ARG A 194 6.85 3.70 12.68
C ARG A 194 7.83 3.34 13.81
N GLY A 195 8.90 4.12 13.96
CA GLY A 195 9.92 3.89 14.98
C GLY A 195 11.02 2.89 14.62
N VAL A 196 10.92 2.19 13.48
CA VAL A 196 11.92 1.24 12.97
C VAL A 196 12.89 1.98 12.06
N GLU A 197 14.22 1.83 12.29
CA GLU A 197 15.25 2.38 11.41
C GLU A 197 15.17 1.69 10.04
N THR A 198 15.17 2.49 8.98
CA THR A 198 15.10 2.00 7.61
C THR A 198 16.09 2.73 6.72
N SER A 199 16.53 2.06 5.66
CA SER A 199 17.27 2.67 4.56
C SER A 199 16.29 3.05 3.45
N HIS A 200 16.39 4.28 2.97
CA HIS A 200 15.54 4.86 1.93
C HIS A 200 16.25 4.79 0.58
N TYR A 201 15.58 4.24 -0.39
CA TYR A 201 16.04 4.14 -1.78
C TYR A 201 15.02 4.70 -2.73
N ARG A 202 15.50 5.29 -3.81
CA ARG A 202 14.70 5.74 -4.95
C ARG A 202 15.00 4.91 -6.17
N ALA A 203 13.95 4.54 -6.90
CA ALA A 203 14.02 3.73 -8.10
C ALA A 203 12.95 4.17 -9.11
N THR A 204 12.98 3.62 -10.30
CA THR A 204 11.97 3.83 -11.33
C THR A 204 11.32 2.50 -11.67
N VAL A 205 10.00 2.49 -11.79
CA VAL A 205 9.21 1.32 -12.19
C VAL A 205 8.81 1.48 -13.65
N ASP A 206 9.14 0.50 -14.46
CA ASP A 206 8.70 0.40 -15.86
C ASP A 206 7.25 -0.11 -15.89
N THR A 207 6.33 0.71 -16.40
CA THR A 207 4.90 0.38 -16.45
C THR A 207 4.58 -0.80 -17.36
N ALA A 208 5.35 -1.00 -18.44
CA ALA A 208 5.17 -2.14 -19.33
C ALA A 208 5.60 -3.46 -18.68
N LYS A 209 6.68 -3.43 -17.86
CA LYS A 209 7.07 -4.59 -17.06
C LYS A 209 6.03 -4.89 -15.98
N LEU A 210 5.45 -3.86 -15.37
CA LEU A 210 4.40 -4.05 -14.36
C LEU A 210 3.21 -4.81 -14.94
N GLU A 211 2.75 -4.47 -16.15
CA GLU A 211 1.68 -5.20 -16.84
C GLU A 211 2.02 -6.68 -17.10
N GLN A 212 3.27 -6.98 -17.44
CA GLN A 212 3.74 -8.34 -17.75
C GLN A 212 3.90 -9.23 -16.51
N LEU A 213 4.26 -8.63 -15.38
CA LEU A 213 4.53 -9.34 -14.13
C LEU A 213 3.26 -9.75 -13.37
N VAL A 214 2.12 -9.16 -13.72
CA VAL A 214 0.84 -9.46 -13.07
C VAL A 214 0.13 -10.57 -13.85
N PRO A 215 -0.08 -11.76 -13.25
CA PRO A 215 -0.86 -12.82 -13.89
C PRO A 215 -2.26 -12.34 -14.29
N ALA A 216 -2.81 -12.90 -15.36
CA ALA A 216 -4.08 -12.46 -15.92
C ALA A 216 -5.28 -12.52 -14.92
N GLY A 217 -5.20 -13.35 -13.88
CA GLY A 217 -6.19 -13.45 -12.79
C GLY A 217 -5.98 -12.47 -11.64
N GLU A 218 -4.79 -11.87 -11.53
CA GLU A 218 -4.38 -10.96 -10.44
C GLU A 218 -4.31 -9.50 -10.90
N ARG A 219 -4.77 -9.19 -12.13
CA ARG A 219 -4.67 -7.86 -12.75
C ARG A 219 -5.50 -6.77 -12.07
N GLN A 220 -6.25 -7.09 -11.01
CA GLN A 220 -7.20 -6.15 -10.45
C GLN A 220 -6.57 -5.01 -9.63
N SER A 221 -5.40 -5.19 -9.03
CA SER A 221 -4.74 -4.14 -8.25
C SER A 221 -3.54 -3.51 -8.94
N LEU A 222 -2.49 -4.28 -9.18
CA LEU A 222 -1.26 -3.76 -9.81
C LEU A 222 -1.41 -3.58 -11.32
N GLY A 223 -2.18 -4.45 -11.99
CA GLY A 223 -2.45 -4.32 -13.41
C GLY A 223 -3.24 -3.07 -13.75
N SER A 224 -4.18 -2.68 -12.88
CA SER A 224 -4.91 -1.42 -13.02
C SER A 224 -4.02 -0.18 -12.84
N LEU A 225 -3.00 -0.26 -11.98
CA LEU A 225 -2.01 0.82 -11.81
C LEU A 225 -1.19 1.02 -13.11
N GLY A 226 -0.67 -0.07 -13.69
CA GLY A 226 0.07 -0.03 -14.95
C GLY A 226 -0.79 0.48 -16.11
N GLU A 227 -2.02 0.01 -16.22
CA GLU A 227 -2.95 0.42 -17.26
C GLU A 227 -3.37 1.89 -17.12
N THR A 228 -3.65 2.35 -15.89
CA THR A 228 -3.94 3.76 -15.59
C THR A 228 -2.75 4.66 -15.89
N ALA A 229 -1.53 4.25 -15.52
CA ALA A 229 -0.32 4.99 -15.84
C ALA A 229 -0.13 5.13 -17.37
N LYS A 230 -0.35 4.05 -18.11
CA LYS A 230 -0.27 4.04 -19.57
C LYS A 230 -1.33 4.93 -20.23
N GLN A 231 -2.57 4.90 -19.74
CA GLN A 231 -3.63 5.82 -20.19
C GLN A 231 -3.28 7.28 -19.91
N ALA A 232 -2.56 7.55 -18.83
CA ALA A 232 -2.01 8.86 -18.50
C ALA A 232 -0.74 9.21 -19.31
N GLY A 233 -0.27 8.32 -20.19
CA GLY A 233 0.95 8.52 -20.99
C GLY A 233 2.25 8.33 -20.21
N LEU A 234 2.20 7.71 -19.02
CA LEU A 234 3.35 7.46 -18.16
C LEU A 234 3.97 6.09 -18.52
N THR A 235 5.22 6.10 -18.96
CA THR A 235 6.00 4.89 -19.23
C THR A 235 6.80 4.44 -18.00
N GLU A 236 7.02 5.35 -17.07
CA GLU A 236 7.81 5.16 -15.87
C GLU A 236 7.11 5.82 -14.67
N LEU A 237 7.22 5.19 -13.50
CA LEU A 237 6.72 5.70 -12.24
C LEU A 237 7.86 5.83 -11.23
N PRO A 238 8.01 6.97 -10.55
CA PRO A 238 8.96 7.07 -9.46
C PRO A 238 8.51 6.20 -8.29
N LEU A 239 9.43 5.48 -7.69
CA LEU A 239 9.22 4.62 -6.55
C LEU A 239 10.23 4.95 -5.47
N ASP A 240 9.74 5.31 -4.31
CA ASP A 240 10.54 5.38 -3.10
C ASP A 240 10.27 4.13 -2.25
N VAL A 241 11.31 3.47 -1.73
CA VAL A 241 11.22 2.26 -0.91
C VAL A 241 12.09 2.38 0.34
N TRP A 242 11.51 2.00 1.47
CA TRP A 242 12.17 1.96 2.77
C TRP A 242 12.30 0.52 3.22
N ILE A 243 13.50 0.12 3.56
CA ILE A 243 13.87 -1.25 3.86
C ILE A 243 14.43 -1.31 5.28
N ASP A 244 13.90 -2.21 6.10
CA ASP A 244 14.36 -2.43 7.47
C ASP A 244 15.68 -3.22 7.53
N ALA A 245 16.25 -3.34 8.74
CA ALA A 245 17.49 -4.07 8.97
C ALA A 245 17.39 -5.58 8.65
N ASP A 246 16.19 -6.13 8.68
CA ASP A 246 15.89 -7.50 8.29
C ASP A 246 15.69 -7.66 6.77
N GLN A 247 15.95 -6.63 5.98
CA GLN A 247 15.75 -6.61 4.53
C GLN A 247 14.29 -6.88 4.13
N ARG A 248 13.34 -6.29 4.85
CA ARG A 248 11.91 -6.29 4.52
C ARG A 248 11.46 -4.88 4.18
N VAL A 249 10.44 -4.78 3.37
CA VAL A 249 9.84 -3.49 3.02
C VAL A 249 9.07 -2.93 4.22
N ALA A 250 9.46 -1.76 4.70
CA ALA A 250 8.70 -1.03 5.71
C ALA A 250 7.73 -0.02 5.11
N LYS A 251 8.10 0.56 3.95
CA LYS A 251 7.24 1.52 3.25
C LYS A 251 7.56 1.53 1.75
N LEU A 252 6.52 1.74 0.95
CA LEU A 252 6.59 2.06 -0.48
C LEU A 252 5.83 3.36 -0.72
N SER A 253 6.34 4.22 -1.61
CA SER A 253 5.63 5.42 -2.07
C SER A 253 5.78 5.57 -3.57
N VAL A 254 4.65 5.88 -4.23
CA VAL A 254 4.60 6.21 -5.65
C VAL A 254 3.89 7.56 -5.77
N ASP A 255 4.61 8.57 -6.26
CA ASP A 255 4.07 9.89 -6.50
C ASP A 255 3.95 10.14 -8.00
N VAL A 256 2.76 10.49 -8.45
CA VAL A 256 2.45 10.74 -9.86
C VAL A 256 2.05 12.19 -10.02
N ASP A 257 2.71 12.89 -10.95
CA ASP A 257 2.32 14.22 -11.42
C ASP A 257 2.21 14.14 -12.95
N ALA A 258 1.00 13.99 -13.46
CA ALA A 258 0.75 13.79 -14.88
C ALA A 258 -0.28 14.79 -15.41
N LYS A 259 -0.10 15.24 -16.64
CA LYS A 259 -1.12 16.00 -17.36
C LYS A 259 -2.13 15.04 -17.96
N GLN A 260 -3.41 15.32 -17.80
CA GLN A 260 -4.45 14.53 -18.44
C GLN A 260 -4.35 14.71 -19.97
N PRO A 261 -4.33 13.63 -20.76
CA PRO A 261 -4.29 13.73 -22.21
C PRO A 261 -5.45 14.58 -22.75
N GLY A 262 -5.11 15.60 -23.56
CA GLY A 262 -6.11 16.51 -24.13
C GLY A 262 -6.64 17.62 -23.20
N SER A 263 -6.04 17.80 -22.04
CA SER A 263 -6.39 18.84 -21.06
C SER A 263 -5.11 19.46 -20.45
N ASP A 264 -5.18 20.73 -20.05
CA ASP A 264 -4.11 21.36 -19.25
C ASP A 264 -4.20 21.00 -17.76
N ALA A 265 -5.19 20.22 -17.37
CA ALA A 265 -5.38 19.82 -15.99
C ALA A 265 -4.32 18.81 -15.56
N ALA A 266 -3.60 19.10 -14.47
CA ALA A 266 -2.66 18.17 -13.85
C ALA A 266 -3.40 17.26 -12.88
N VAL A 267 -3.11 15.97 -12.96
CA VAL A 267 -3.52 14.95 -11.96
C VAL A 267 -2.31 14.67 -11.09
N LYS A 268 -2.44 14.92 -9.81
CA LYS A 268 -1.44 14.52 -8.81
C LYS A 268 -2.03 13.41 -7.98
N ALA A 269 -1.29 12.31 -7.87
CA ALA A 269 -1.66 11.18 -7.03
C ALA A 269 -0.45 10.71 -6.24
N SER A 270 -0.65 10.38 -4.98
CA SER A 270 0.34 9.81 -4.08
C SER A 270 -0.22 8.54 -3.47
N LEU A 271 0.46 7.43 -3.66
CA LEU A 271 0.16 6.16 -3.03
C LEU A 271 1.27 5.84 -2.03
N VAL A 272 0.91 5.66 -0.78
CA VAL A 272 1.82 5.22 0.28
C VAL A 272 1.30 3.91 0.86
N VAL A 273 2.19 2.93 0.99
CA VAL A 273 1.92 1.65 1.66
C VAL A 273 2.98 1.44 2.72
N GLU A 274 2.56 1.26 3.96
CA GLU A 274 3.42 0.89 5.08
C GLU A 274 3.12 -0.53 5.52
N LEU A 275 4.17 -1.28 5.86
CA LEU A 275 4.07 -2.64 6.39
C LEU A 275 4.84 -2.71 7.70
N TYR A 276 4.22 -3.30 8.69
CA TYR A 276 4.74 -3.32 10.06
C TYR A 276 4.24 -4.55 10.83
N ASP A 277 4.73 -4.74 12.04
CA ASP A 277 4.39 -5.88 12.90
C ASP A 277 4.59 -7.24 12.21
N TYR A 278 5.66 -7.36 11.44
CA TYR A 278 6.05 -8.59 10.75
C TYR A 278 6.29 -9.73 11.76
N GLY A 279 5.62 -10.86 11.54
CA GLY A 279 5.75 -12.05 12.39
C GLY A 279 4.99 -11.96 13.73
N VAL A 280 4.29 -10.86 13.99
CA VAL A 280 3.46 -10.72 15.19
C VAL A 280 2.13 -11.44 14.97
N PRO A 281 1.68 -12.31 15.89
CA PRO A 281 0.37 -12.93 15.79
C PRO A 281 -0.75 -11.89 15.68
N LEU A 282 -1.69 -12.12 14.79
CA LEU A 282 -2.84 -11.24 14.56
C LEU A 282 -4.10 -11.92 15.06
N ASP A 283 -4.91 -11.18 15.81
CA ASP A 283 -6.25 -11.60 16.16
C ASP A 283 -7.22 -11.12 15.09
N LEU A 284 -7.53 -12.01 14.16
CA LEU A 284 -8.46 -11.74 13.05
C LEU A 284 -9.76 -12.47 13.33
N GLU A 285 -10.71 -11.77 13.97
CA GLU A 285 -12.00 -12.33 14.34
C GLU A 285 -12.96 -12.37 13.17
N LEU A 286 -13.73 -13.46 13.06
CA LEU A 286 -14.83 -13.58 12.10
C LEU A 286 -16.07 -12.85 12.63
N PRO A 287 -16.94 -12.33 11.74
CA PRO A 287 -18.15 -11.67 12.14
C PRO A 287 -19.13 -12.63 12.83
N PRO A 288 -19.97 -12.16 13.75
CA PRO A 288 -21.00 -12.99 14.40
C PRO A 288 -21.93 -13.62 13.35
N ALA A 289 -22.13 -14.94 13.45
CA ALA A 289 -22.88 -15.70 12.45
C ALA A 289 -24.33 -15.24 12.27
N ASP A 290 -24.95 -14.73 13.34
CA ASP A 290 -26.30 -14.17 13.34
C ASP A 290 -26.39 -12.85 12.55
N GLN A 291 -25.29 -12.15 12.35
CA GLN A 291 -25.20 -10.91 11.57
C GLN A 291 -24.83 -11.15 10.07
N VAL A 292 -24.54 -12.38 9.69
CA VAL A 292 -24.07 -12.70 8.33
C VAL A 292 -25.22 -13.20 7.46
N VAL A 293 -25.27 -12.73 6.19
CA VAL A 293 -26.13 -13.27 5.13
C VAL A 293 -25.26 -13.79 3.97
N ASP A 294 -25.67 -14.84 3.33
CA ASP A 294 -24.98 -15.42 2.18
C ASP A 294 -25.37 -14.65 0.89
N ALA A 295 -24.36 -14.21 0.11
CA ALA A 295 -24.55 -13.50 -1.15
C ALA A 295 -25.43 -14.28 -2.14
N ALA A 296 -25.34 -15.62 -2.16
CA ALA A 296 -26.14 -16.46 -3.02
C ALA A 296 -27.64 -16.37 -2.71
N THR A 297 -28.01 -16.03 -1.45
CA THR A 297 -29.43 -15.87 -1.06
C THR A 297 -30.00 -14.52 -1.47
N LEU A 298 -29.15 -13.49 -1.61
CA LEU A 298 -29.57 -12.14 -2.00
C LEU A 298 -29.96 -12.05 -3.50
N LYS A 299 -29.48 -12.98 -4.33
CA LYS A 299 -29.83 -13.07 -5.77
C LYS A 299 -31.26 -13.54 -6.05
N LYS A 300 -32.02 -13.96 -5.05
CA LYS A 300 -33.30 -14.63 -5.20
C LYS A 300 -34.53 -13.75 -4.90
N THR A 301 -34.32 -12.46 -4.62
CA THR A 301 -35.47 -11.55 -4.44
C THR A 301 -35.84 -10.97 -5.81
N PRO A 302 -36.98 -11.34 -6.38
CA PRO A 302 -37.43 -10.88 -7.69
C PRO A 302 -37.79 -9.38 -7.67
#